data_5d141c00536281ad54092752d2fabdd0
#
_entry.id   5d141c00536281ad54092752d2fabdd0
#
_cell.length_a   1.000
_cell.length_b   1.000
_cell.length_c   1.000
_cell.angle_alpha   90.00
_cell.angle_beta   90.00
_cell.angle_gamma   90.00
#
_symmetry.space_group_name_H-M   'P 1'
#
loop_
_entity.id
_entity.type
_entity.pdbx_description
1 polymer ?
#
loop_
_entity_poly.entity_id
_entity_poly.type
_entity_poly.pdbx_seq_one_letter_code
_entity_poly.pdbx_strand_id
1 'polypeptide(L)'
;MNFARHALWLFGLIAIFAVPLMAAEYTGRVVGVSDGDTLTLLTAEKQQVKIRLGEIDTPESRQPYGQRAKQALSDLAYNKQARVVVQDTDRYGRTVGRAYVGNLDVNAELVKRGAAWAYRQYLKDQSLLALEAEAKAAKRGLWALPEAQRMPPWEWRHGGAVKATTAPVSSVPAATASGGFTCAGKRYCREMTSCEEAKFYLTTCGVRSLDGNKDSVPCEKLCR
;
A
#
# COMPACT_ATOMS: atom_id res chain seq x y z
N MET A 1 -71.32 3.90 -54.25
CA MET A 1 -69.95 4.50 -54.44
C MET A 1 -69.31 4.56 -53.11
N ASN A 2 -68.43 3.55 -52.75
CA ASN A 2 -67.76 3.44 -51.46
C ASN A 2 -66.29 3.82 -51.64
N PHE A 3 -65.88 4.94 -51.03
CA PHE A 3 -64.52 5.34 -50.98
C PHE A 3 -63.86 4.70 -49.74
N ALA A 4 -62.96 3.69 -49.91
CA ALA A 4 -62.14 3.13 -48.89
C ALA A 4 -60.91 4.03 -48.70
N ARG A 5 -60.76 4.63 -47.51
CA ARG A 5 -59.61 5.43 -47.12
C ARG A 5 -58.52 4.48 -46.51
N HIS A 6 -57.46 4.21 -47.25
CA HIS A 6 -56.31 3.50 -46.76
C HIS A 6 -55.44 4.47 -45.91
N ALA A 7 -55.40 4.26 -44.61
CA ALA A 7 -54.46 4.95 -43.71
C ALA A 7 -53.09 4.20 -43.70
N LEU A 8 -52.08 4.79 -44.34
CA LEU A 8 -50.67 4.30 -44.21
C LEU A 8 -50.14 4.68 -42.85
N TRP A 9 -49.88 3.68 -42.00
CA TRP A 9 -49.13 3.84 -40.77
C TRP A 9 -47.64 3.73 -41.10
N LEU A 10 -46.93 4.87 -41.10
CA LEU A 10 -45.48 4.94 -41.16
C LEU A 10 -44.90 4.62 -39.76
N PHE A 11 -44.49 3.37 -39.55
CA PHE A 11 -43.67 3.01 -38.37
C PHE A 11 -42.26 3.57 -38.56
N GLY A 12 -42.01 4.70 -37.95
CA GLY A 12 -40.65 5.25 -37.86
C GLY A 12 -39.77 4.34 -36.98
N LEU A 13 -38.80 3.67 -37.59
CA LEU A 13 -37.79 2.88 -36.89
C LEU A 13 -36.83 3.84 -36.15
N ILE A 14 -37.05 4.05 -34.86
CA ILE A 14 -36.11 4.80 -34.02
C ILE A 14 -34.93 3.87 -33.74
N ALA A 15 -33.84 4.06 -34.47
CA ALA A 15 -32.57 3.38 -34.18
C ALA A 15 -31.97 4.00 -32.90
N ILE A 16 -32.07 3.28 -31.78
CA ILE A 16 -31.43 3.64 -30.53
C ILE A 16 -29.92 3.33 -30.68
N PHE A 17 -29.13 4.34 -30.97
CA PHE A 17 -27.68 4.25 -30.90
C PHE A 17 -27.26 4.10 -29.43
N ALA A 18 -26.92 2.89 -29.01
CA ALA A 18 -26.27 2.68 -27.73
C ALA A 18 -24.85 3.30 -27.79
N VAL A 19 -24.68 4.47 -27.18
CA VAL A 19 -23.36 5.04 -26.99
C VAL A 19 -22.64 4.18 -25.95
N PRO A 20 -21.50 3.55 -26.27
CA PRO A 20 -20.75 2.80 -25.28
C PRO A 20 -20.32 3.74 -24.14
N LEU A 21 -20.72 3.41 -22.92
CA LEU A 21 -20.27 4.10 -21.71
C LEU A 21 -18.77 3.78 -21.53
N MET A 22 -17.91 4.65 -22.03
CA MET A 22 -16.48 4.53 -21.84
C MET A 22 -16.17 4.84 -20.39
N ALA A 23 -15.44 3.95 -19.72
CA ALA A 23 -14.91 4.22 -18.39
C ALA A 23 -14.01 5.47 -18.48
N ALA A 24 -14.15 6.40 -17.54
CA ALA A 24 -13.29 7.57 -17.50
C ALA A 24 -11.83 7.14 -17.29
N GLU A 25 -10.91 7.76 -18.03
CA GLU A 25 -9.49 7.46 -17.94
C GLU A 25 -8.67 8.73 -17.69
N TYR A 26 -7.62 8.60 -16.91
CA TYR A 26 -6.56 9.60 -16.80
C TYR A 26 -5.28 9.07 -17.40
N THR A 27 -4.58 9.91 -18.14
CA THR A 27 -3.22 9.65 -18.63
C THR A 27 -2.27 10.74 -18.18
N GLY A 28 -1.05 10.37 -17.82
CA GLY A 28 -0.05 11.35 -17.38
C GLY A 28 1.19 10.71 -16.78
N ARG A 29 2.08 11.55 -16.31
CA ARG A 29 3.29 11.09 -15.63
C ARG A 29 3.07 10.97 -14.13
N VAL A 30 3.51 9.88 -13.53
CA VAL A 30 3.50 9.72 -12.08
C VAL A 30 4.58 10.60 -11.45
N VAL A 31 4.18 11.62 -10.70
CA VAL A 31 5.07 12.62 -10.08
C VAL A 31 5.21 12.44 -8.57
N GLY A 32 4.45 11.56 -7.97
CA GLY A 32 4.51 11.28 -6.53
C GLY A 32 3.97 9.90 -6.17
N VAL A 33 4.52 9.32 -5.10
CA VAL A 33 4.03 8.09 -4.46
C VAL A 33 3.91 8.38 -2.97
N SER A 34 2.68 8.36 -2.44
CA SER A 34 2.39 8.68 -1.04
C SER A 34 2.67 7.49 -0.12
N ASP A 35 2.16 6.32 -0.52
CA ASP A 35 2.25 5.04 0.18
C ASP A 35 2.25 3.89 -0.84
N GLY A 36 1.99 2.65 -0.42
CA GLY A 36 2.09 1.48 -1.30
C GLY A 36 0.99 1.37 -2.36
N ASP A 37 -0.09 2.14 -2.25
CA ASP A 37 -1.24 2.09 -3.17
C ASP A 37 -1.81 3.46 -3.55
N THR A 38 -1.11 4.53 -3.25
CA THR A 38 -1.52 5.89 -3.57
C THR A 38 -0.42 6.64 -4.32
N LEU A 39 -0.72 7.07 -5.53
CA LEU A 39 0.17 7.85 -6.39
C LEU A 39 -0.46 9.18 -6.81
N THR A 40 0.36 10.10 -7.32
CA THR A 40 -0.07 11.35 -7.92
C THR A 40 0.30 11.35 -9.40
N LEU A 41 -0.70 11.54 -10.26
CA LEU A 41 -0.56 11.63 -11.70
C LEU A 41 -0.58 13.10 -12.12
N LEU A 42 0.35 13.53 -12.95
CA LEU A 42 0.38 14.85 -13.59
C LEU A 42 -0.11 14.67 -15.04
N THR A 43 -1.28 15.21 -15.36
CA THR A 43 -1.89 15.13 -16.69
C THR A 43 -1.22 16.09 -17.67
N ALA A 44 -1.57 16.01 -18.95
CA ALA A 44 -1.10 16.93 -19.99
C ALA A 44 -1.50 18.38 -19.72
N GLU A 45 -2.66 18.58 -19.09
CA GLU A 45 -3.21 19.89 -18.67
C GLU A 45 -2.55 20.41 -17.38
N LYS A 46 -1.46 19.76 -16.92
CA LYS A 46 -0.73 20.10 -15.68
C LYS A 46 -1.57 19.99 -14.41
N GLN A 47 -2.63 19.19 -14.43
CA GLN A 47 -3.42 18.89 -13.24
C GLN A 47 -2.80 17.72 -12.49
N GLN A 48 -2.73 17.84 -11.17
CA GLN A 48 -2.33 16.74 -10.30
C GLN A 48 -3.57 15.98 -9.81
N VAL A 49 -3.66 14.71 -10.19
CA VAL A 49 -4.76 13.83 -9.79
C VAL A 49 -4.21 12.79 -8.81
N LYS A 50 -4.80 12.74 -7.61
CA LYS A 50 -4.43 11.73 -6.59
C LYS A 50 -5.21 10.46 -6.85
N ILE A 51 -4.50 9.38 -7.12
CA ILE A 51 -5.03 8.07 -7.47
C ILE A 51 -4.83 7.11 -6.31
N ARG A 52 -5.90 6.48 -5.84
CA ARG A 52 -5.89 5.29 -4.98
C ARG A 52 -6.03 4.06 -5.88
N LEU A 53 -5.07 3.15 -5.83
CA LEU A 53 -5.15 1.90 -6.59
C LEU A 53 -6.30 1.04 -6.06
N GLY A 54 -7.29 0.76 -6.91
CA GLY A 54 -8.49 0.00 -6.57
C GLY A 54 -8.22 -1.48 -6.38
N GLU A 55 -9.12 -2.18 -5.69
CA GLU A 55 -9.14 -3.64 -5.52
C GLU A 55 -7.96 -4.23 -4.73
N ILE A 56 -6.97 -3.40 -4.35
CA ILE A 56 -5.83 -3.79 -3.53
C ILE A 56 -5.74 -2.92 -2.28
N ASP A 57 -5.04 -3.42 -1.27
CA ASP A 57 -4.74 -2.68 -0.05
C ASP A 57 -3.32 -3.02 0.40
N THR A 58 -2.54 -2.00 0.73
CA THR A 58 -1.13 -2.17 1.07
C THR A 58 -0.87 -1.87 2.54
N PRO A 59 0.16 -2.49 3.14
CA PRO A 59 0.55 -2.13 4.50
C PRO A 59 0.76 -0.63 4.65
N GLU A 60 0.18 -0.06 5.71
CA GLU A 60 0.31 1.36 6.06
C GLU A 60 1.78 1.74 6.29
N SER A 61 2.16 3.00 6.13
CA SER A 61 3.55 3.46 6.22
C SER A 61 4.28 3.07 7.51
N ARG A 62 3.53 2.91 8.63
CA ARG A 62 4.05 2.48 9.93
C ARG A 62 3.88 0.99 10.20
N GLN A 63 3.22 0.28 9.31
CA GLN A 63 3.00 -1.15 9.41
C GLN A 63 4.25 -1.91 8.92
N PRO A 64 4.53 -3.12 9.43
CA PRO A 64 5.54 -3.98 8.83
C PRO A 64 5.33 -4.10 7.32
N TYR A 65 6.38 -3.98 6.54
CA TYR A 65 6.40 -3.94 5.08
C TYR A 65 5.86 -2.63 4.43
N GLY A 66 5.28 -1.67 5.14
CA GLY A 66 4.68 -0.47 4.54
C GLY A 66 5.66 0.33 3.66
N GLN A 67 6.88 0.58 4.14
CA GLN A 67 7.90 1.29 3.35
C GLN A 67 8.35 0.49 2.12
N ARG A 68 8.40 -0.84 2.21
CA ARG A 68 8.73 -1.71 1.07
C ARG A 68 7.60 -1.74 0.04
N ALA A 69 6.33 -1.72 0.48
CA ALA A 69 5.18 -1.59 -0.42
C ALA A 69 5.21 -0.26 -1.18
N LYS A 70 5.50 0.86 -0.48
CA LYS A 70 5.70 2.16 -1.12
C LYS A 70 6.84 2.13 -2.14
N GLN A 71 7.98 1.52 -1.80
CA GLN A 71 9.10 1.38 -2.73
C GLN A 71 8.73 0.54 -3.94
N ALA A 72 7.99 -0.57 -3.75
CA ALA A 72 7.53 -1.41 -4.85
C ALA A 72 6.65 -0.64 -5.85
N LEU A 73 5.70 0.19 -5.36
CA LEU A 73 4.92 1.06 -6.23
C LEU A 73 5.80 2.10 -6.93
N SER A 74 6.76 2.70 -6.21
CA SER A 74 7.69 3.67 -6.78
C SER A 74 8.50 3.07 -7.93
N ASP A 75 9.06 1.89 -7.76
CA ASP A 75 9.84 1.18 -8.78
C ASP A 75 9.01 0.86 -10.04
N LEU A 76 7.72 0.54 -9.84
CA LEU A 76 6.81 0.23 -10.94
C LEU A 76 6.37 1.47 -11.71
N ALA A 77 6.09 2.59 -11.02
CA ALA A 77 5.33 3.68 -11.61
C ALA A 77 5.98 5.07 -11.53
N TYR A 78 6.85 5.35 -10.54
CA TYR A 78 7.39 6.69 -10.37
C TYR A 78 8.15 7.20 -11.59
N ASN A 79 7.89 8.45 -11.97
CA ASN A 79 8.44 9.14 -13.14
C ASN A 79 8.13 8.48 -14.50
N LYS A 80 7.20 7.54 -14.57
CA LYS A 80 6.75 6.88 -15.80
C LYS A 80 5.40 7.44 -16.25
N GLN A 81 5.11 7.31 -17.55
CA GLN A 81 3.78 7.54 -18.09
C GLN A 81 2.87 6.40 -17.67
N ALA A 82 1.73 6.77 -17.11
CA ALA A 82 0.71 5.81 -16.68
C ALA A 82 -0.65 6.18 -17.25
N ARG A 83 -1.46 5.15 -17.47
CA ARG A 83 -2.89 5.24 -17.79
C ARG A 83 -3.66 4.67 -16.60
N VAL A 84 -4.69 5.37 -16.15
CA VAL A 84 -5.53 4.98 -15.02
C VAL A 84 -6.96 4.85 -15.49
N VAL A 85 -7.51 3.65 -15.44
CA VAL A 85 -8.93 3.39 -15.67
C VAL A 85 -9.68 3.66 -14.36
N VAL A 86 -10.54 4.65 -14.38
CA VAL A 86 -11.32 5.07 -13.21
C VAL A 86 -12.39 4.01 -12.90
N GLN A 87 -12.44 3.58 -11.65
CA GLN A 87 -13.41 2.61 -11.16
C GLN A 87 -14.42 3.25 -10.19
N ASP A 88 -14.00 4.29 -9.44
CA ASP A 88 -14.80 4.94 -8.41
C ASP A 88 -14.13 6.25 -7.94
N THR A 89 -14.82 6.96 -7.03
CA THR A 89 -14.27 8.07 -6.25
C THR A 89 -14.53 7.79 -4.77
N ASP A 90 -13.48 7.82 -3.95
CA ASP A 90 -13.64 7.52 -2.54
C ASP A 90 -14.21 8.71 -1.73
N ARG A 91 -14.57 8.43 -0.47
CA ARG A 91 -15.13 9.44 0.45
C ARG A 91 -14.22 10.65 0.73
N TYR A 92 -12.95 10.58 0.36
CA TYR A 92 -11.97 11.66 0.50
C TYR A 92 -11.75 12.42 -0.82
N GLY A 93 -12.52 12.11 -1.86
CA GLY A 93 -12.43 12.74 -3.18
C GLY A 93 -11.25 12.24 -4.01
N ARG A 94 -10.57 11.14 -3.63
CA ARG A 94 -9.52 10.54 -4.45
C ARG A 94 -10.15 9.70 -5.56
N THR A 95 -9.59 9.79 -6.76
CA THR A 95 -9.93 8.86 -7.83
C THR A 95 -9.45 7.46 -7.46
N VAL A 96 -10.36 6.48 -7.46
CA VAL A 96 -10.04 5.07 -7.31
C VAL A 96 -9.94 4.45 -8.69
N GLY A 97 -8.84 3.75 -8.99
CA GLY A 97 -8.66 3.21 -10.34
C GLY A 97 -7.59 2.13 -10.44
N ARG A 98 -7.54 1.54 -11.64
CA ARG A 98 -6.52 0.56 -12.02
C ARG A 98 -5.48 1.22 -12.90
N ALA A 99 -4.22 1.18 -12.46
CA ALA A 99 -3.12 1.87 -13.11
C ALA A 99 -2.31 0.93 -14.01
N TYR A 100 -1.90 1.46 -15.17
CA TYR A 100 -1.10 0.74 -16.14
C TYR A 100 0.12 1.56 -16.53
N VAL A 101 1.29 0.93 -16.58
CA VAL A 101 2.53 1.50 -17.13
C VAL A 101 2.91 0.69 -18.36
N GLY A 102 2.71 1.26 -19.54
CA GLY A 102 2.68 0.45 -20.77
C GLY A 102 1.58 -0.61 -20.68
N ASN A 103 1.96 -1.88 -20.90
CA ASN A 103 1.04 -3.02 -20.78
C ASN A 103 1.02 -3.64 -19.37
N LEU A 104 1.83 -3.14 -18.44
CA LEU A 104 1.92 -3.67 -17.09
C LEU A 104 0.77 -3.16 -16.23
N ASP A 105 -0.06 -4.05 -15.71
CA ASP A 105 -1.03 -3.78 -14.67
C ASP A 105 -0.32 -3.63 -13.31
N VAL A 106 -0.24 -2.40 -12.82
CA VAL A 106 0.47 -2.06 -11.58
C VAL A 106 -0.21 -2.67 -10.36
N ASN A 107 -1.56 -2.69 -10.33
CA ASN A 107 -2.33 -3.25 -9.23
C ASN A 107 -2.06 -4.76 -9.10
N ALA A 108 -2.17 -5.48 -10.20
CA ALA A 108 -1.92 -6.92 -10.26
C ALA A 108 -0.46 -7.26 -9.94
N GLU A 109 0.49 -6.49 -10.44
CA GLU A 109 1.91 -6.71 -10.20
C GLU A 109 2.30 -6.51 -8.72
N LEU A 110 1.69 -5.51 -8.03
CA LEU A 110 1.89 -5.33 -6.60
C LEU A 110 1.42 -6.54 -5.79
N VAL A 111 0.25 -7.10 -6.12
CA VAL A 111 -0.27 -8.33 -5.48
C VAL A 111 0.65 -9.52 -5.77
N LYS A 112 1.05 -9.72 -7.03
CA LYS A 112 1.97 -10.78 -7.47
C LYS A 112 3.32 -10.73 -6.77
N ARG A 113 3.85 -9.54 -6.50
CA ARG A 113 5.09 -9.32 -5.73
C ARG A 113 4.92 -9.53 -4.23
N GLY A 114 3.69 -9.69 -3.75
CA GLY A 114 3.38 -9.70 -2.32
C GLY A 114 3.60 -8.34 -1.66
N ALA A 115 3.44 -7.24 -2.40
CA ALA A 115 3.51 -5.88 -1.87
C ALA A 115 2.12 -5.36 -1.44
N ALA A 116 1.04 -6.01 -1.90
CA ALA A 116 -0.34 -5.68 -1.61
C ALA A 116 -1.17 -6.93 -1.31
N TRP A 117 -2.25 -6.72 -0.56
CA TRP A 117 -3.34 -7.67 -0.40
C TRP A 117 -4.38 -7.46 -1.50
N ALA A 118 -5.04 -8.50 -1.98
CA ALA A 118 -6.30 -8.38 -2.72
C ALA A 118 -7.39 -7.93 -1.74
N TYR A 119 -7.99 -6.74 -1.97
CA TYR A 119 -8.94 -6.15 -1.03
C TYR A 119 -10.36 -6.66 -1.30
N ARG A 120 -10.72 -7.73 -0.63
CA ARG A 120 -11.93 -8.53 -0.90
C ARG A 120 -13.23 -7.72 -0.89
N GLN A 121 -13.31 -6.70 -0.04
CA GLN A 121 -14.51 -5.85 0.06
C GLN A 121 -14.81 -5.09 -1.24
N TYR A 122 -13.77 -4.73 -2.02
CA TYR A 122 -13.88 -3.94 -3.24
C TYR A 122 -13.43 -4.70 -4.50
N LEU A 123 -13.21 -6.02 -4.36
CA LEU A 123 -12.66 -6.86 -5.41
C LEU A 123 -13.69 -7.09 -6.51
N LYS A 124 -13.36 -6.72 -7.74
CA LYS A 124 -14.11 -7.01 -8.98
C LYS A 124 -13.39 -8.07 -9.80
N ASP A 125 -12.06 -7.98 -9.90
CA ASP A 125 -11.23 -8.93 -10.65
C ASP A 125 -10.75 -10.06 -9.74
N GLN A 126 -11.39 -11.24 -9.90
CA GLN A 126 -11.07 -12.44 -9.12
C GLN A 126 -9.65 -12.98 -9.39
N SER A 127 -9.01 -12.60 -10.50
CA SER A 127 -7.64 -13.02 -10.81
C SER A 127 -6.61 -12.56 -9.77
N LEU A 128 -6.88 -11.44 -9.08
CA LEU A 128 -6.04 -10.94 -8.00
C LEU A 128 -5.94 -11.93 -6.82
N LEU A 129 -6.97 -12.75 -6.57
CA LEU A 129 -6.91 -13.79 -5.53
C LEU A 129 -5.92 -14.90 -5.89
N ALA A 130 -5.84 -15.28 -7.16
CA ALA A 130 -4.88 -16.27 -7.63
C ALA A 130 -3.44 -15.74 -7.50
N LEU A 131 -3.21 -14.48 -7.89
CA LEU A 131 -1.91 -13.81 -7.73
C LEU A 131 -1.49 -13.70 -6.26
N GLU A 132 -2.43 -13.38 -5.36
CA GLU A 132 -2.17 -13.35 -3.92
C GLU A 132 -1.83 -14.75 -3.39
N ALA A 133 -2.56 -15.79 -3.80
CA ALA A 133 -2.30 -17.18 -3.40
C ALA A 133 -0.91 -17.64 -3.87
N GLU A 134 -0.53 -17.29 -5.10
CA GLU A 134 0.80 -17.58 -5.65
C GLU A 134 1.91 -16.85 -4.86
N ALA A 135 1.70 -15.56 -4.54
CA ALA A 135 2.64 -14.78 -3.74
C ALA A 135 2.82 -15.36 -2.32
N LYS A 136 1.72 -15.83 -1.70
CA LYS A 136 1.72 -16.51 -0.40
C LYS A 136 2.51 -17.81 -0.45
N ALA A 137 2.22 -18.68 -1.42
CA ALA A 137 2.90 -19.98 -1.58
C ALA A 137 4.41 -19.79 -1.79
N ALA A 138 4.79 -18.80 -2.59
CA ALA A 138 6.19 -18.47 -2.87
C ALA A 138 6.84 -17.58 -1.78
N LYS A 139 6.13 -17.23 -0.70
CA LYS A 139 6.60 -16.34 0.38
C LYS A 139 7.19 -15.03 -0.15
N ARG A 140 6.57 -14.43 -1.18
CA ARG A 140 7.03 -13.16 -1.74
C ARG A 140 6.63 -11.99 -0.86
N GLY A 141 7.49 -10.97 -0.80
CA GLY A 141 7.18 -9.69 -0.20
C GLY A 141 6.74 -9.78 1.26
N LEU A 142 5.57 -9.25 1.59
CA LEU A 142 4.98 -9.28 2.93
C LEU A 142 4.72 -10.72 3.44
N TRP A 143 4.54 -11.67 2.51
CA TRP A 143 4.31 -13.08 2.86
C TRP A 143 5.55 -13.80 3.38
N ALA A 144 6.75 -13.22 3.21
CA ALA A 144 7.99 -13.69 3.85
C ALA A 144 8.10 -13.29 5.32
N LEU A 145 7.29 -12.32 5.79
CA LEU A 145 7.30 -11.91 7.18
C LEU A 145 6.77 -13.02 8.10
N PRO A 146 7.15 -13.04 9.39
CA PRO A 146 6.48 -13.84 10.41
C PRO A 146 4.97 -13.56 10.43
N GLU A 147 4.14 -14.57 10.72
CA GLU A 147 2.69 -14.46 10.69
C GLU A 147 2.15 -13.33 11.57
N ALA A 148 2.72 -13.14 12.76
CA ALA A 148 2.37 -12.05 13.66
C ALA A 148 2.57 -10.63 13.07
N GLN A 149 3.37 -10.50 12.01
CA GLN A 149 3.63 -9.24 11.30
C GLN A 149 2.82 -9.08 10.00
N ARG A 150 2.04 -10.11 9.62
CA ARG A 150 1.23 -10.15 8.39
C ARG A 150 -0.21 -9.70 8.63
N MET A 151 -0.40 -8.66 9.44
CA MET A 151 -1.73 -8.10 9.69
C MET A 151 -2.25 -7.40 8.44
N PRO A 152 -3.51 -7.64 8.01
CA PRO A 152 -4.12 -6.89 6.92
C PRO A 152 -4.25 -5.40 7.24
N PRO A 153 -4.09 -4.48 6.24
CA PRO A 153 -4.15 -3.04 6.49
C PRO A 153 -5.49 -2.55 7.06
N TRP A 154 -6.59 -3.16 6.64
CA TRP A 154 -7.92 -2.82 7.17
C TRP A 154 -8.09 -3.18 8.65
N GLU A 155 -7.45 -4.22 9.15
CA GLU A 155 -7.42 -4.56 10.59
C GLU A 155 -6.51 -3.60 11.35
N TRP A 156 -5.36 -3.26 10.77
CA TRP A 156 -4.42 -2.28 11.33
C TRP A 156 -5.09 -0.93 11.58
N ARG A 157 -5.87 -0.41 10.62
CA ARG A 157 -6.61 0.86 10.74
C ARG A 157 -7.69 0.84 11.82
N HIS A 158 -8.24 -0.31 12.18
CA HIS A 158 -9.24 -0.47 13.24
C HIS A 158 -8.64 -0.79 14.62
N GLY A 159 -7.36 -0.45 14.83
CA GLY A 159 -6.71 -0.64 16.13
C GLY A 159 -6.30 -2.10 16.37
N GLY A 160 -6.09 -2.85 15.30
CA GLY A 160 -5.45 -4.15 15.35
C GLY A 160 -4.08 -4.04 16.00
N ALA A 161 -4.04 -4.07 17.33
CA ALA A 161 -2.80 -4.32 18.03
C ALA A 161 -2.27 -5.65 17.49
N VAL A 162 -1.02 -5.67 17.05
CA VAL A 162 -0.31 -6.93 16.85
C VAL A 162 -0.52 -7.68 18.15
N LYS A 163 -1.41 -8.67 18.17
CA LYS A 163 -1.46 -9.63 19.27
C LYS A 163 -0.08 -10.24 19.27
N ALA A 164 0.76 -9.80 20.20
CA ALA A 164 1.95 -10.53 20.53
C ALA A 164 1.41 -11.90 20.98
N THR A 165 1.31 -12.82 20.04
CA THR A 165 1.19 -14.22 20.36
C THR A 165 2.49 -14.51 21.06
N THR A 166 2.45 -14.51 22.38
CA THR A 166 3.42 -15.18 23.21
C THR A 166 3.30 -16.68 22.91
N ALA A 167 3.76 -17.07 21.71
CA ALA A 167 4.27 -18.41 21.58
C ALA A 167 5.46 -18.45 22.55
N PRO A 168 5.57 -19.47 23.41
CA PRO A 168 6.76 -19.60 24.23
C PRO A 168 7.93 -19.71 23.24
N VAL A 169 8.71 -18.64 23.15
CA VAL A 169 10.01 -18.68 22.50
C VAL A 169 10.76 -19.69 23.34
N SER A 170 10.96 -20.89 22.79
CA SER A 170 12.01 -21.77 23.29
C SER A 170 13.24 -20.93 23.48
N SER A 171 13.64 -20.84 24.73
CA SER A 171 14.74 -20.03 25.20
C SER A 171 15.99 -20.24 24.37
N VAL A 172 16.20 -19.36 23.38
CA VAL A 172 17.55 -19.04 22.96
C VAL A 172 18.12 -18.21 24.12
N PRO A 173 19.23 -18.58 24.72
CA PRO A 173 19.79 -17.82 25.84
C PRO A 173 19.96 -16.36 25.38
N ALA A 174 19.33 -15.44 26.12
CA ALA A 174 19.60 -14.03 25.96
C ALA A 174 21.12 -13.84 26.07
N ALA A 175 21.75 -13.35 25.00
CA ALA A 175 23.10 -12.88 25.10
C ALA A 175 23.10 -11.74 26.14
N THR A 176 23.41 -12.05 27.35
CA THR A 176 23.72 -11.09 28.43
C THR A 176 25.01 -10.38 28.02
N ALA A 177 24.84 -9.25 27.29
CA ALA A 177 25.93 -8.28 27.23
C ALA A 177 26.16 -7.80 28.65
N SER A 178 27.41 -7.77 29.07
CA SER A 178 27.88 -7.30 30.38
C SER A 178 27.33 -5.89 30.68
N GLY A 179 26.22 -5.81 31.45
CA GLY A 179 25.57 -4.56 31.79
C GLY A 179 24.11 -4.70 32.24
N GLY A 180 23.49 -5.88 32.10
CA GLY A 180 22.13 -6.12 32.62
C GLY A 180 20.98 -5.39 31.90
N PHE A 181 21.24 -4.79 30.73
CA PHE A 181 20.22 -4.07 29.96
C PHE A 181 19.42 -5.02 29.06
N THR A 182 18.12 -4.74 28.88
CA THR A 182 17.21 -5.46 27.97
C THR A 182 16.52 -4.47 27.05
N CYS A 183 16.15 -4.89 25.83
CA CYS A 183 15.44 -4.05 24.87
C CYS A 183 13.96 -3.87 25.31
N ALA A 184 13.72 -3.04 26.30
CA ALA A 184 12.42 -2.84 26.96
C ALA A 184 11.60 -1.66 26.37
N GLY A 185 11.74 -1.35 25.08
CA GLY A 185 10.88 -0.39 24.38
C GLY A 185 11.22 1.09 24.57
N LYS A 186 12.30 1.45 25.27
CA LYS A 186 12.78 2.83 25.39
C LYS A 186 13.23 3.37 24.02
N ARG A 187 12.87 4.61 23.71
CA ARG A 187 13.13 5.23 22.40
C ARG A 187 13.70 6.64 22.43
N TYR A 188 13.74 7.26 23.61
CA TYR A 188 14.13 8.66 23.78
C TYR A 188 15.28 8.78 24.81
N CYS A 189 16.18 9.72 24.61
CA CYS A 189 17.31 9.95 25.50
C CYS A 189 16.91 10.23 26.97
N ARG A 190 15.75 10.84 27.20
CA ARG A 190 15.20 11.08 28.55
C ARG A 190 14.83 9.80 29.32
N GLU A 191 14.73 8.68 28.61
CA GLU A 191 14.36 7.37 29.19
C GLU A 191 15.60 6.54 29.53
N MET A 192 16.79 7.01 29.12
CA MET A 192 18.08 6.35 29.39
C MET A 192 18.62 6.80 30.71
N THR A 193 19.14 5.86 31.49
CA THR A 193 19.72 6.09 32.82
C THR A 193 21.23 6.23 32.80
N SER A 194 21.89 5.73 31.76
CA SER A 194 23.34 5.84 31.56
C SER A 194 23.73 5.86 30.07
N CYS A 195 24.96 6.30 29.80
CA CYS A 195 25.50 6.26 28.44
C CYS A 195 25.66 4.83 27.92
N GLU A 196 26.00 3.87 28.79
CA GLU A 196 26.11 2.45 28.44
C GLU A 196 24.72 1.92 27.97
N GLU A 197 23.68 2.27 28.71
CA GLU A 197 22.31 1.93 28.31
C GLU A 197 21.96 2.55 26.95
N ALA A 198 22.25 3.83 26.75
CA ALA A 198 21.97 4.49 25.46
C ALA A 198 22.74 3.85 24.30
N LYS A 199 24.02 3.48 24.50
CA LYS A 199 24.81 2.73 23.51
C LYS A 199 24.21 1.35 23.23
N PHE A 200 23.80 0.63 24.28
CA PHE A 200 23.14 -0.67 24.12
C PHE A 200 21.86 -0.55 23.28
N TYR A 201 21.02 0.46 23.56
CA TYR A 201 19.81 0.70 22.78
C TYR A 201 20.09 1.11 21.33
N LEU A 202 21.14 1.90 21.07
CA LEU A 202 21.55 2.27 19.71
C LEU A 202 22.05 1.05 18.92
N THR A 203 22.98 0.29 19.50
CA THR A 203 23.73 -0.76 18.78
C THR A 203 23.03 -2.11 18.78
N THR A 204 22.45 -2.53 19.91
CA THR A 204 21.84 -3.85 20.10
C THR A 204 20.34 -3.83 19.83
N CYS A 205 19.63 -2.80 20.31
CA CYS A 205 18.19 -2.66 20.10
C CYS A 205 17.82 -1.90 18.82
N GLY A 206 18.79 -1.34 18.10
CA GLY A 206 18.60 -0.67 16.81
C GLY A 206 17.82 0.65 16.88
N VAL A 207 17.81 1.34 18.03
CA VAL A 207 17.05 2.59 18.25
C VAL A 207 17.87 3.79 17.74
N ARG A 208 17.88 3.97 16.42
CA ARG A 208 18.68 5.02 15.74
C ARG A 208 18.25 6.45 16.08
N SER A 209 17.06 6.66 16.64
CA SER A 209 16.58 7.98 17.08
C SER A 209 17.35 8.55 18.27
N LEU A 210 18.18 7.75 18.94
CA LEU A 210 19.04 8.19 20.03
C LEU A 210 20.30 8.93 19.55
N ASP A 211 20.66 8.78 18.28
CA ASP A 211 21.79 9.41 17.60
C ASP A 211 21.25 10.38 16.54
N GLY A 212 21.09 11.65 16.94
CA GLY A 212 20.47 12.67 16.11
C GLY A 212 21.35 13.20 14.97
N ASN A 213 22.68 13.24 15.18
CA ASN A 213 23.67 13.75 14.22
C ASN A 213 24.38 12.63 13.43
N LYS A 214 24.09 11.35 13.75
CA LYS A 214 24.64 10.14 13.10
C LYS A 214 26.15 9.98 13.23
N ASP A 215 26.70 10.42 14.36
CA ASP A 215 28.13 10.25 14.69
C ASP A 215 28.43 8.98 15.51
N SER A 216 27.42 8.12 15.69
CA SER A 216 27.45 6.89 16.49
C SER A 216 27.54 7.10 18.00
N VAL A 217 27.32 8.33 18.46
CA VAL A 217 27.23 8.67 19.90
C VAL A 217 25.77 8.94 20.24
N PRO A 218 25.09 8.03 20.95
CA PRO A 218 23.71 8.26 21.34
C PRO A 218 23.61 9.25 22.49
N CYS A 219 22.52 10.03 22.51
CA CYS A 219 22.16 10.87 23.65
C CYS A 219 23.36 11.74 24.13
N GLU A 220 23.89 12.61 23.29
CA GLU A 220 25.10 13.40 23.51
C GLU A 220 25.20 14.09 24.88
N LYS A 221 24.04 14.57 25.43
CA LYS A 221 24.01 15.18 26.77
C LYS A 221 24.30 14.18 27.91
N LEU A 222 24.11 12.89 27.64
CA LEU A 222 24.30 11.80 28.59
C LEU A 222 25.65 11.10 28.39
N CYS A 223 26.16 11.14 27.15
CA CYS A 223 27.35 10.41 26.72
C CYS A 223 28.62 11.28 26.53
N ARG A 224 28.54 12.56 26.91
CA ARG A 224 29.72 13.47 26.95
C ARG A 224 30.33 13.52 28.30
#